data_75e71d054b10ba87d21d1d914f315b52
#
_entry.id   75e71d054b10ba87d21d1d914f315b52
#
_cell.length_a   1.000
_cell.length_b   1.000
_cell.length_c   1.000
_cell.angle_alpha   90.00
_cell.angle_beta   90.00
_cell.angle_gamma   90.00
#
_symmetry.space_group_name_H-M   'P 1'
#
loop_
_entity.id
_entity.type
_entity.pdbx_description
1 polymer ?
#
loop_
_entity_poly.entity_id
_entity_poly.type
_entity_poly.pdbx_seq_one_letter_code
_entity_poly.pdbx_strand_id
1 'polypeptide(L)'
;EVSGGNTANMLSIWKIHGIDKILKKAWENGIILTGASAGMICWYECSVTDSFGPSSSLVSGIGLNNRTMLKELNSGLGFLKGSACPHYNGEEDRRPIYEKLIKNQILPDGIALDDYVGAHYINGKLIKLITPKIGSKGYKVSSEKKIIQEIILYLITL
;
A
#
# COMPACT_ATOMS: atom_id res chain seq x y z
N GLU A 1 2.60 -9.33 -12.76
CA GLU A 1 2.10 -8.00 -12.37
C GLU A 1 0.70 -8.10 -11.77
N VAL A 2 0.43 -7.32 -10.72
CA VAL A 2 -0.88 -7.19 -10.09
C VAL A 2 -1.35 -5.75 -10.20
N SER A 3 -2.49 -5.53 -10.86
CA SER A 3 -3.06 -4.20 -11.02
C SER A 3 -3.87 -3.75 -9.79
N GLY A 4 -4.40 -2.53 -9.86
CA GLY A 4 -5.28 -1.98 -8.84
C GLY A 4 -6.63 -2.71 -8.73
N GLY A 5 -7.40 -2.41 -7.69
CA GLY A 5 -8.71 -3.02 -7.45
C GLY A 5 -9.04 -3.12 -5.97
N ASN A 6 -9.96 -4.01 -5.62
CA ASN A 6 -10.34 -4.27 -4.23
C ASN A 6 -9.37 -5.30 -3.60
N THR A 7 -8.47 -4.82 -2.75
CA THR A 7 -7.41 -5.65 -2.14
C THR A 7 -7.97 -6.75 -1.25
N ALA A 8 -8.99 -6.46 -0.44
CA ALA A 8 -9.56 -7.44 0.47
C ALA A 8 -10.20 -8.61 -0.28
N ASN A 9 -10.96 -8.33 -1.33
CA ASN A 9 -11.57 -9.37 -2.17
C ASN A 9 -10.50 -10.20 -2.88
N MET A 10 -9.50 -9.53 -3.48
CA MET A 10 -8.39 -10.18 -4.17
C MET A 10 -7.65 -11.15 -3.25
N LEU A 11 -7.23 -10.71 -2.09
CA LEU A 11 -6.51 -11.55 -1.12
C LEU A 11 -7.36 -12.70 -0.58
N SER A 12 -8.66 -12.49 -0.38
CA SER A 12 -9.58 -13.53 0.06
C SER A 12 -9.69 -14.65 -0.99
N ILE A 13 -9.88 -14.27 -2.26
CA ILE A 13 -9.93 -15.22 -3.38
C ILE A 13 -8.59 -15.95 -3.52
N TRP A 14 -7.47 -15.24 -3.44
CA TRP A 14 -6.16 -15.86 -3.56
C TRP A 14 -5.88 -16.89 -2.47
N LYS A 15 -6.25 -16.60 -1.22
CA LYS A 15 -6.11 -17.56 -0.11
C LYS A 15 -6.99 -18.80 -0.29
N ILE A 16 -8.24 -18.64 -0.72
CA ILE A 16 -9.16 -19.75 -0.97
C ILE A 16 -8.62 -20.69 -2.07
N HIS A 17 -8.06 -20.12 -3.14
CA HIS A 17 -7.56 -20.88 -4.29
C HIS A 17 -6.07 -21.24 -4.20
N GLY A 18 -5.37 -20.89 -3.12
CA GLY A 18 -3.95 -21.19 -2.93
C GLY A 18 -3.01 -20.40 -3.83
N ILE A 19 -3.48 -19.29 -4.44
CA ILE A 19 -2.66 -18.42 -5.32
C ILE A 19 -1.55 -17.74 -4.51
N ASP A 20 -1.81 -17.40 -3.26
CA ASP A 20 -0.83 -16.89 -2.30
C ASP A 20 0.42 -17.79 -2.19
N LYS A 21 0.22 -19.10 -2.13
CA LYS A 21 1.30 -20.10 -2.08
C LYS A 21 2.07 -20.19 -3.41
N ILE A 22 1.35 -20.08 -4.53
CA ILE A 22 1.97 -20.07 -5.87
C ILE A 22 2.83 -18.82 -6.04
N LEU A 23 2.32 -17.65 -5.65
CA LEU A 23 3.05 -16.39 -5.71
C LEU A 23 4.29 -16.40 -4.81
N LYS A 24 4.18 -16.97 -3.61
CA LYS A 24 5.32 -17.13 -2.72
C LYS A 24 6.41 -17.99 -3.34
N LYS A 25 6.03 -19.14 -3.89
CA LYS A 25 6.97 -20.03 -4.59
C LYS A 25 7.61 -19.37 -5.81
N ALA A 26 6.83 -18.61 -6.59
CA ALA A 26 7.34 -17.85 -7.72
C ALA A 26 8.41 -16.83 -7.28
N TRP A 27 8.12 -16.05 -6.23
CA TRP A 27 9.08 -15.10 -5.65
C TRP A 27 10.35 -15.79 -5.14
N GLU A 28 10.21 -16.88 -4.40
CA GLU A 28 11.34 -17.68 -3.90
C GLU A 28 12.20 -18.27 -5.02
N ASN A 29 11.62 -18.51 -6.20
CA ASN A 29 12.32 -18.94 -7.41
C ASN A 29 12.88 -17.78 -8.26
N GLY A 30 12.89 -16.54 -7.74
CA GLY A 30 13.47 -15.38 -8.41
C GLY A 30 12.57 -14.71 -9.45
N ILE A 31 11.30 -15.05 -9.53
CA ILE A 31 10.36 -14.35 -10.40
C ILE A 31 10.05 -12.98 -9.80
N ILE A 32 10.20 -11.94 -10.63
CA ILE A 32 9.92 -10.56 -10.22
C ILE A 32 8.41 -10.39 -10.08
N LEU A 33 7.99 -9.99 -8.88
CA LEU A 33 6.62 -9.62 -8.58
C LEU A 33 6.49 -8.10 -8.59
N THR A 34 5.48 -7.58 -9.28
CA THR A 34 5.21 -6.15 -9.38
C THR A 34 3.74 -5.87 -9.11
N GLY A 35 3.41 -4.61 -8.82
CA GLY A 35 2.02 -4.22 -8.69
C GLY A 35 1.81 -2.76 -8.33
N ALA A 36 0.61 -2.26 -8.66
CA ALA A 36 0.20 -0.90 -8.40
C ALA A 36 -1.07 -0.85 -7.54
N SER A 37 -1.20 0.15 -6.67
CA SER A 37 -2.37 0.34 -5.79
C SER A 37 -2.65 -0.93 -4.95
N ALA A 38 -3.78 -1.60 -5.14
CA ALA A 38 -4.06 -2.89 -4.49
C ALA A 38 -2.95 -3.92 -4.74
N GLY A 39 -2.39 -3.95 -5.96
CA GLY A 39 -1.26 -4.81 -6.30
C GLY A 39 0.07 -4.40 -5.67
N MET A 40 0.24 -3.14 -5.24
CA MET A 40 1.36 -2.75 -4.40
C MET A 40 1.18 -3.28 -2.98
N ILE A 41 0.04 -2.97 -2.36
CA ILE A 41 -0.16 -3.21 -0.92
C ILE A 41 -0.34 -4.69 -0.57
N CYS A 42 -0.74 -5.53 -1.52
CA CYS A 42 -0.92 -6.96 -1.28
C CYS A 42 0.37 -7.68 -0.85
N TRP A 43 1.54 -7.16 -1.19
CA TRP A 43 2.84 -7.77 -0.84
C TRP A 43 3.26 -7.55 0.61
N TYR A 44 2.74 -6.52 1.27
CA TYR A 44 3.09 -6.16 2.64
C TYR A 44 2.29 -6.98 3.68
N GLU A 45 2.70 -6.88 4.94
CA GLU A 45 1.95 -7.47 6.07
C GLU A 45 0.63 -6.74 6.27
N CYS A 46 0.67 -5.41 6.22
CA CYS A 46 -0.45 -4.52 6.51
C CYS A 46 -0.53 -3.37 5.51
N SER A 47 -1.68 -2.72 5.46
CA SER A 47 -1.86 -1.53 4.62
C SER A 47 -3.08 -0.70 5.04
N VAL A 48 -3.21 0.50 4.47
CA VAL A 48 -4.46 1.25 4.44
C VAL A 48 -5.16 1.00 3.10
N THR A 49 -6.47 0.73 3.15
CA THR A 49 -7.26 0.37 1.96
C THR A 49 -8.69 0.93 2.04
N ASP A 50 -9.28 1.19 0.89
CA ASP A 50 -10.69 1.53 0.70
C ASP A 50 -11.58 0.31 0.38
N SER A 51 -11.03 -0.89 0.44
CA SER A 51 -11.69 -2.14 0.04
C SER A 51 -12.99 -2.45 0.78
N PHE A 52 -13.23 -1.85 1.92
CA PHE A 52 -14.41 -2.07 2.76
C PHE A 52 -15.50 -1.01 2.59
N GLY A 53 -15.26 -0.02 1.74
CA GLY A 53 -16.23 1.01 1.39
C GLY A 53 -17.09 0.63 0.18
N PRO A 54 -18.24 1.30 -0.01
CA PRO A 54 -18.98 1.19 -1.26
C PRO A 54 -18.12 1.71 -2.42
N SER A 55 -18.23 1.11 -3.60
CA SER A 55 -17.50 1.62 -4.76
C SER A 55 -17.94 3.05 -5.08
N SER A 56 -17.01 3.88 -5.52
CA SER A 56 -17.26 5.30 -5.84
C SER A 56 -18.41 5.49 -6.83
N SER A 57 -18.59 4.56 -7.77
CA SER A 57 -19.68 4.56 -8.74
C SER A 57 -21.06 4.32 -8.11
N LEU A 58 -21.16 3.48 -7.08
CA LEU A 58 -22.41 3.24 -6.36
C LEU A 58 -22.76 4.44 -5.47
N VAL A 59 -21.76 5.03 -4.82
CA VAL A 59 -21.95 6.18 -3.92
C VAL A 59 -22.43 7.42 -4.68
N SER A 60 -21.88 7.67 -5.87
CA SER A 60 -22.29 8.78 -6.72
C SER A 60 -23.76 8.67 -7.19
N GLY A 61 -24.23 7.44 -7.43
CA GLY A 61 -25.62 7.21 -7.88
C GLY A 61 -26.68 7.39 -6.81
N ILE A 62 -26.35 7.32 -5.53
CA ILE A 62 -27.30 7.40 -4.41
C ILE A 62 -27.14 8.65 -3.53
N GLY A 63 -26.33 9.62 -3.96
CA GLY A 63 -26.17 10.90 -3.26
C GLY A 63 -25.53 10.81 -1.89
N LEU A 64 -24.88 9.71 -1.55
CA LEU A 64 -24.08 9.60 -0.32
C LEU A 64 -22.76 10.34 -0.50
N ASN A 65 -22.41 11.16 0.48
CA ASN A 65 -21.14 11.87 0.49
C ASN A 65 -19.98 10.89 0.33
N ASN A 66 -19.10 11.20 -0.63
CA ASN A 66 -17.93 10.41 -1.04
C ASN A 66 -16.85 10.38 0.07
N ARG A 67 -17.18 9.94 1.27
CA ARG A 67 -16.18 9.68 2.30
C ARG A 67 -15.54 8.34 1.98
N THR A 68 -14.33 8.38 1.50
CA THR A 68 -13.46 7.20 1.38
C THR A 68 -13.38 6.50 2.72
N MET A 69 -13.93 5.30 2.79
CA MET A 69 -13.90 4.47 4.01
C MET A 69 -12.54 3.77 4.10
N LEU A 70 -11.47 4.56 4.20
CA LEU A 70 -10.12 4.03 4.39
C LEU A 70 -10.02 3.35 5.75
N LYS A 71 -9.57 2.10 5.74
CA LYS A 71 -9.35 1.27 6.94
C LYS A 71 -8.04 0.52 6.84
N GLU A 72 -7.61 -0.01 7.96
CA GLU A 72 -6.51 -0.96 8.02
C GLU A 72 -6.88 -2.28 7.33
N LEU A 73 -5.89 -2.87 6.68
CA LEU A 73 -5.88 -4.24 6.20
C LEU A 73 -4.68 -4.96 6.80
N ASN A 74 -4.94 -5.88 7.72
CA ASN A 74 -3.92 -6.62 8.47
C ASN A 74 -3.73 -8.06 7.96
N SER A 75 -3.97 -8.28 6.68
CA SER A 75 -3.99 -9.62 6.10
C SER A 75 -3.33 -9.70 4.72
N GLY A 76 -2.33 -8.87 4.45
CA GLY A 76 -1.54 -8.95 3.24
C GLY A 76 -0.76 -10.27 3.11
N LEU A 77 0.03 -10.44 2.07
CA LEU A 77 0.82 -11.66 1.85
C LEU A 77 2.07 -11.73 2.75
N GLY A 78 2.53 -10.59 3.26
CA GLY A 78 3.66 -10.51 4.19
C GLY A 78 5.02 -10.84 3.56
N PHE A 79 5.16 -10.72 2.24
CA PHE A 79 6.46 -10.86 1.57
C PHE A 79 7.36 -9.67 1.89
N LEU A 80 6.76 -8.51 2.12
CA LEU A 80 7.42 -7.31 2.61
C LEU A 80 6.93 -6.97 4.02
N LYS A 81 7.86 -6.60 4.89
CA LYS A 81 7.57 -6.26 6.28
C LYS A 81 6.95 -4.87 6.42
N GLY A 82 6.16 -4.72 7.48
CA GLY A 82 5.54 -3.45 7.84
C GLY A 82 4.27 -3.14 7.06
N SER A 83 3.93 -1.86 6.98
CA SER A 83 2.73 -1.40 6.31
C SER A 83 3.02 -0.58 5.04
N ALA A 84 2.01 -0.42 4.19
CA ALA A 84 2.13 0.37 2.97
C ALA A 84 0.90 1.25 2.70
N CYS A 85 1.16 2.42 2.11
CA CYS A 85 0.14 3.36 1.66
C CYS A 85 0.47 3.87 0.24
N PRO A 86 -0.28 3.47 -0.80
CA PRO A 86 -0.19 4.08 -2.13
C PRO A 86 -0.99 5.37 -2.18
N HIS A 87 -0.86 6.14 -3.25
CA HIS A 87 -1.62 7.38 -3.50
C HIS A 87 -1.52 8.41 -2.38
N TYR A 88 -0.35 8.51 -1.72
CA TYR A 88 -0.19 9.22 -0.45
C TYR A 88 -0.54 10.71 -0.55
N ASN A 89 -0.20 11.36 -1.67
CA ASN A 89 -0.60 12.72 -1.98
C ASN A 89 -1.62 12.79 -3.13
N GLY A 90 -2.03 11.66 -3.71
CA GLY A 90 -3.01 11.61 -4.80
C GLY A 90 -4.45 11.59 -4.31
N GLU A 91 -4.68 11.12 -3.08
CA GLU A 91 -5.99 11.05 -2.45
C GLU A 91 -5.96 11.80 -1.11
N GLU A 92 -6.86 12.78 -0.94
CA GLU A 92 -6.87 13.73 0.17
C GLU A 92 -6.85 13.08 1.56
N ASP A 93 -7.59 11.98 1.73
CA ASP A 93 -7.73 11.29 3.03
C ASP A 93 -6.63 10.28 3.33
N ARG A 94 -5.81 9.88 2.34
CA ARG A 94 -4.81 8.81 2.51
C ARG A 94 -3.78 9.13 3.57
N ARG A 95 -3.13 10.26 3.43
CA ARG A 95 -2.06 10.68 4.34
C ARG A 95 -2.54 10.82 5.78
N PRO A 96 -3.57 11.64 6.10
CA PRO A 96 -4.00 11.82 7.48
C PRO A 96 -4.52 10.54 8.13
N ILE A 97 -5.18 9.66 7.38
CA ILE A 97 -5.66 8.38 7.91
C ILE A 97 -4.50 7.41 8.16
N TYR A 98 -3.55 7.30 7.23
CA TYR A 98 -2.39 6.42 7.41
C TYR A 98 -1.53 6.83 8.60
N GLU A 99 -1.24 8.13 8.74
CA GLU A 99 -0.53 8.68 9.91
C GLU A 99 -1.28 8.37 11.22
N LYS A 100 -2.60 8.54 11.24
CA LYS A 100 -3.43 8.23 12.41
C LYS A 100 -3.37 6.75 12.78
N LEU A 101 -3.40 5.85 11.80
CA LEU A 101 -3.33 4.41 12.04
C LEU A 101 -1.96 4.00 12.61
N ILE A 102 -0.86 4.56 12.09
CA ILE A 102 0.49 4.33 12.62
C ILE A 102 0.65 4.96 14.01
N LYS A 103 0.23 6.21 14.19
CA LYS A 103 0.27 6.90 15.48
C LYS A 103 -0.41 6.13 16.61
N ASN A 104 -1.53 5.48 16.29
CA ASN A 104 -2.31 4.69 17.23
C ASN A 104 -1.84 3.23 17.33
N GLN A 105 -0.75 2.87 16.64
CA GLN A 105 -0.19 1.51 16.61
C GLN A 105 -1.18 0.44 16.08
N ILE A 106 -2.15 0.87 15.27
CA ILE A 106 -3.08 -0.03 14.55
C ILE A 106 -2.35 -0.65 13.35
N LEU A 107 -1.52 0.14 12.67
CA LEU A 107 -0.58 -0.31 11.67
C LEU A 107 0.86 -0.19 12.17
N PRO A 108 1.75 -1.10 11.81
CA PRO A 108 3.19 -0.94 12.04
C PRO A 108 3.75 0.18 11.15
N ASP A 109 4.95 0.65 11.50
CA ASP A 109 5.73 1.53 10.64
C ASP A 109 5.80 1.00 9.21
N GLY A 110 5.87 1.90 8.24
CA GLY A 110 5.82 1.47 6.85
C GLY A 110 6.30 2.48 5.83
N ILE A 111 5.91 2.25 4.60
CA ILE A 111 6.23 3.07 3.44
C ILE A 111 4.97 3.72 2.87
N ALA A 112 5.08 4.98 2.51
CA ALA A 112 4.03 5.69 1.77
C ALA A 112 4.60 6.22 0.46
N LEU A 113 3.88 6.05 -0.63
CA LEU A 113 4.32 6.44 -1.96
C LEU A 113 3.29 7.37 -2.60
N ASP A 114 3.78 8.50 -3.11
CA ASP A 114 2.99 9.36 -4.00
C ASP A 114 2.70 8.62 -5.31
N ASP A 115 1.74 9.13 -6.07
CA ASP A 115 1.51 8.65 -7.44
C ASP A 115 2.79 8.77 -8.28
N TYR A 116 3.00 7.79 -9.15
CA TYR A 116 4.16 7.65 -10.03
C TYR A 116 5.47 7.28 -9.32
N VAL A 117 5.45 6.94 -8.04
CA VAL A 117 6.65 6.45 -7.33
C VAL A 117 6.63 4.93 -7.27
N GLY A 118 7.69 4.31 -7.76
CA GLY A 118 7.95 2.88 -7.64
C GLY A 118 8.98 2.57 -6.56
N ALA A 119 8.76 1.51 -5.79
CA ALA A 119 9.70 1.01 -4.80
C ALA A 119 10.31 -0.31 -5.26
N HIS A 120 11.62 -0.35 -5.40
CA HIS A 120 12.36 -1.54 -5.81
C HIS A 120 12.95 -2.25 -4.59
N TYR A 121 12.53 -3.49 -4.40
CA TYR A 121 12.99 -4.37 -3.33
C TYR A 121 13.84 -5.51 -3.88
N ILE A 122 14.87 -5.90 -3.16
CA ILE A 122 15.63 -7.13 -3.37
C ILE A 122 15.70 -7.89 -2.05
N ASN A 123 15.28 -9.14 -2.05
CA ASN A 123 15.25 -9.99 -0.85
C ASN A 123 14.53 -9.32 0.34
N GLY A 124 13.41 -8.65 0.08
CA GLY A 124 12.61 -7.97 1.10
C GLY A 124 13.20 -6.64 1.62
N LYS A 125 14.35 -6.19 1.10
CA LYS A 125 14.98 -4.92 1.46
C LYS A 125 14.71 -3.86 0.41
N LEU A 126 14.26 -2.68 0.82
CA LEU A 126 14.12 -1.53 -0.06
C LEU A 126 15.51 -1.08 -0.54
N ILE A 127 15.71 -1.06 -1.85
CA ILE A 127 16.97 -0.67 -2.48
C ILE A 127 16.90 0.77 -2.96
N LYS A 128 15.81 1.15 -3.64
CA LYS A 128 15.64 2.49 -4.19
C LYS A 128 14.17 2.81 -4.47
N LEU A 129 13.88 4.08 -4.54
CA LEU A 129 12.64 4.60 -5.12
C LEU A 129 12.94 5.18 -6.50
N ILE A 130 11.99 5.06 -7.41
CA ILE A 130 12.11 5.51 -8.79
C ILE A 130 10.86 6.27 -9.16
N THR A 131 10.99 7.40 -9.84
CA THR A 131 9.84 8.15 -10.36
C THR A 131 10.16 8.80 -11.70
N PRO A 132 9.24 8.78 -12.69
CA PRO A 132 9.32 9.61 -13.88
C PRO A 132 8.79 11.03 -13.63
N LYS A 133 8.17 11.31 -12.47
CA LYS A 133 7.51 12.59 -12.18
C LYS A 133 8.29 13.40 -11.17
N ILE A 134 8.81 14.54 -11.62
CA ILE A 134 9.49 15.50 -10.73
C ILE A 134 8.53 15.97 -9.63
N GLY A 135 9.02 15.95 -8.38
CA GLY A 135 8.27 16.40 -7.21
C GLY A 135 7.48 15.30 -6.49
N SER A 136 7.21 14.14 -7.12
CA SER A 136 6.64 12.99 -6.41
C SER A 136 7.64 12.42 -5.42
N LYS A 137 7.18 11.93 -4.27
CA LYS A 137 8.02 11.51 -3.16
C LYS A 137 7.58 10.15 -2.62
N GLY A 138 8.50 9.49 -1.94
CA GLY A 138 8.20 8.34 -1.11
C GLY A 138 8.73 8.59 0.30
N TYR A 139 8.04 8.02 1.27
CA TYR A 139 8.26 8.31 2.68
C TYR A 139 8.41 7.02 3.46
N LYS A 140 9.31 7.02 4.43
CA LYS A 140 9.21 6.12 5.57
C LYS A 140 8.36 6.82 6.63
N VAL A 141 7.27 6.19 7.04
CA VAL A 141 6.34 6.72 8.05
C VAL A 141 6.44 5.84 9.28
N SER A 142 6.71 6.47 10.43
CA SER A 142 6.87 5.80 11.71
C SER A 142 6.28 6.63 12.84
N SER A 143 6.08 6.00 14.00
CA SER A 143 5.63 6.70 15.21
C SER A 143 6.52 6.39 16.38
N GLU A 144 7.10 7.44 16.96
CA GLU A 144 7.81 7.37 18.23
C GLU A 144 7.04 8.16 19.29
N LYS A 145 6.69 7.53 20.42
CA LYS A 145 5.92 8.15 21.53
C LYS A 145 4.65 8.87 21.04
N LYS A 146 3.95 8.28 20.06
CA LYS A 146 2.77 8.87 19.39
C LYS A 146 3.03 10.15 18.60
N ILE A 147 4.26 10.41 18.24
CA ILE A 147 4.66 11.50 17.32
C ILE A 147 4.98 10.88 15.98
N ILE A 148 4.31 11.33 14.92
CA ILE A 148 4.57 10.86 13.55
C ILE A 148 5.89 11.45 13.08
N GLN A 149 6.70 10.58 12.49
CA GLN A 149 7.92 10.94 11.79
C GLN A 149 7.79 10.48 10.33
N GLU A 150 7.93 11.43 9.42
CA GLU A 150 8.02 11.16 7.99
C GLU A 150 9.43 11.49 7.50
N ILE A 151 10.11 10.50 6.97
CA ILE A 151 11.42 10.66 6.36
C ILE A 151 11.25 10.50 4.85
N ILE A 152 11.55 11.55 4.09
CA ILE A 152 11.57 11.48 2.63
C ILE A 152 12.73 10.58 2.22
N LEU A 153 12.40 9.55 1.44
CA LEU A 153 13.38 8.61 0.95
C LEU A 153 14.03 9.15 -0.33
N TYR A 154 15.29 8.80 -0.55
CA TYR A 154 16.01 9.19 -1.77
C TYR A 154 15.36 8.56 -3.00
N LEU A 155 15.07 9.39 -4.01
CA LEU A 155 14.49 8.99 -5.28
C LEU A 155 15.47 9.16 -6.43
N ILE A 156 15.39 8.24 -7.39
CA ILE A 156 16.02 8.39 -8.70
C ILE A 156 14.92 8.85 -9.66
N THR A 157 15.10 10.03 -10.21
CA THR A 157 14.21 10.51 -11.30
C THR A 157 14.73 9.96 -12.62
N LEU A 158 13.85 9.36 -13.41
CA LEU A 158 14.15 8.82 -14.75
C LEU A 158 13.98 9.89 -15.81
#